data_0fa43ff9e0bf460bfd9aab7a791d7d21
#
_entry.id   0fa43ff9e0bf460bfd9aab7a791d7d21
#
_cell.length_a   1.000
_cell.length_b   1.000
_cell.length_c   1.000
_cell.angle_alpha   90.00
_cell.angle_beta   90.00
_cell.angle_gamma   90.00
#
_symmetry.space_group_name_H-M   'P 1'
#
loop_
_entity.id
_entity.type
_entity.pdbx_description
1 polymer ?
#
loop_
_entity_poly.entity_id
_entity_poly.type
_entity_poly.pdbx_seq_one_letter_code
_entity_poly.pdbx_strand_id
1 'polypeptide(L)'
;KLVGRDEQSDIALLQIEDAENLTDIEIGKSSDLRVGDFVVAIGNPFGLGQTVTSGIVSALSRANLGIEELENFIQTDAAINSGNSGGALVTLDGKLIGINTAILGPNGGNIGIGFAIPSDMMRNLVQQLIEFGEVRRGVLGVRGNDLNSDIADALDISVSEGAFVAEVVPDSAADKAGIQSGDVIVA
;
A
#
# COMPACT_ATOMS: atom_id res chain seq x y z
N LYS A 1 6.20 -22.86 -4.64
CA LYS A 1 7.58 -22.30 -4.77
C LYS A 1 7.56 -20.82 -4.54
N LEU A 2 8.50 -20.26 -3.73
CA LEU A 2 8.69 -18.84 -3.63
C LEU A 2 9.39 -18.32 -4.91
N VAL A 3 8.81 -17.31 -5.56
CA VAL A 3 9.40 -16.62 -6.72
C VAL A 3 10.26 -15.45 -6.25
N GLY A 4 9.73 -14.63 -5.34
CA GLY A 4 10.42 -13.51 -4.74
C GLY A 4 9.60 -12.90 -3.61
N ARG A 5 10.23 -12.03 -2.82
CA ARG A 5 9.55 -11.31 -1.74
C ARG A 5 10.16 -9.92 -1.58
N ASP A 6 9.38 -9.04 -1.01
CA ASP A 6 9.78 -7.71 -0.62
C ASP A 6 9.34 -7.44 0.82
N GLU A 7 10.32 -7.34 1.72
CA GLU A 7 10.07 -7.18 3.14
C GLU A 7 9.57 -5.77 3.51
N GLN A 8 9.93 -4.75 2.72
CA GLN A 8 9.53 -3.36 3.00
C GLN A 8 8.05 -3.08 2.72
N SER A 9 7.41 -3.90 1.89
CA SER A 9 5.99 -3.77 1.54
C SER A 9 5.14 -4.96 1.99
N ASP A 10 5.71 -5.93 2.68
CA ASP A 10 5.06 -7.18 3.13
C ASP A 10 4.41 -7.98 1.98
N ILE A 11 5.04 -8.00 0.81
CA ILE A 11 4.57 -8.76 -0.36
C ILE A 11 5.50 -9.92 -0.69
N ALA A 12 4.91 -11.10 -0.91
CA ALA A 12 5.59 -12.27 -1.45
C ALA A 12 4.83 -12.82 -2.67
N LEU A 13 5.59 -13.19 -3.71
CA LEU A 13 5.06 -13.85 -4.88
C LEU A 13 5.34 -15.36 -4.82
N LEU A 14 4.27 -16.12 -4.83
CA LEU A 14 4.32 -17.59 -4.80
C LEU A 14 3.84 -18.16 -6.14
N GLN A 15 4.53 -19.17 -6.61
CA GLN A 15 4.09 -20.01 -7.73
C GLN A 15 3.57 -21.35 -7.21
N ILE A 16 2.33 -21.66 -7.53
CA ILE A 16 1.74 -22.96 -7.23
C ILE A 16 2.23 -23.93 -8.33
N GLU A 17 2.82 -25.05 -7.91
CA GLU A 17 3.22 -26.13 -8.79
C GLU A 17 2.05 -27.10 -8.92
N ASP A 18 1.89 -27.73 -10.08
CA ASP A 18 0.84 -28.71 -10.39
C ASP A 18 -0.59 -28.21 -10.12
N ALA A 19 -0.82 -26.91 -10.33
CA ALA A 19 -2.14 -26.30 -10.18
C ALA A 19 -3.03 -26.64 -11.38
N GLU A 20 -4.02 -27.51 -11.15
CA GLU A 20 -5.07 -27.80 -12.12
C GLU A 20 -6.39 -27.14 -11.71
N ASN A 21 -7.14 -26.62 -12.68
CA ASN A 21 -8.49 -26.08 -12.50
C ASN A 21 -8.59 -24.89 -11.51
N LEU A 22 -7.58 -24.03 -11.45
CA LEU A 22 -7.66 -22.77 -10.72
C LEU A 22 -8.37 -21.72 -11.57
N THR A 23 -9.19 -20.92 -10.90
CA THR A 23 -9.80 -19.72 -11.49
C THR A 23 -9.06 -18.51 -10.95
N ASP A 24 -8.51 -17.68 -11.83
CA ASP A 24 -7.88 -16.44 -11.48
C ASP A 24 -8.91 -15.36 -11.15
N ILE A 25 -8.54 -14.48 -10.24
CA ILE A 25 -9.34 -13.32 -9.90
C ILE A 25 -8.95 -12.13 -10.77
N GLU A 26 -9.94 -11.38 -11.25
CA GLU A 26 -9.67 -10.12 -11.94
C GLU A 26 -9.05 -9.10 -10.95
N ILE A 27 -7.91 -8.52 -11.32
CA ILE A 27 -7.27 -7.49 -10.51
C ILE A 27 -7.84 -6.13 -10.92
N GLY A 28 -8.61 -5.53 -10.00
CA GLY A 28 -9.17 -4.18 -10.14
C GLY A 28 -8.09 -3.10 -9.98
N LYS A 29 -8.48 -1.84 -10.16
CA LYS A 29 -7.64 -0.67 -9.92
C LYS A 29 -7.99 -0.07 -8.55
N SER A 30 -7.05 -0.10 -7.63
CA SER A 30 -7.25 0.51 -6.31
C SER A 30 -7.32 2.04 -6.36
N SER A 31 -6.76 2.66 -7.41
CA SER A 31 -6.87 4.10 -7.66
C SER A 31 -8.29 4.59 -8.00
N ASP A 32 -9.18 3.69 -8.43
CA ASP A 32 -10.58 4.02 -8.73
C ASP A 32 -11.47 4.03 -7.48
N LEU A 33 -10.96 3.54 -6.34
CA LEU A 33 -11.72 3.43 -5.08
C LEU A 33 -12.05 4.80 -4.48
N ARG A 34 -13.18 4.84 -3.80
CA ARG A 34 -13.64 5.99 -3.03
C ARG A 34 -14.00 5.57 -1.61
N VAL A 35 -13.81 6.47 -0.67
CA VAL A 35 -14.32 6.28 0.69
C VAL A 35 -15.83 6.07 0.65
N GLY A 36 -16.31 5.01 1.31
CA GLY A 36 -17.69 4.56 1.29
C GLY A 36 -17.98 3.42 0.31
N ASP A 37 -17.07 3.05 -0.59
CA ASP A 37 -17.24 1.88 -1.47
C ASP A 37 -17.31 0.60 -0.63
N PHE A 38 -18.27 -0.28 -0.94
CA PHE A 38 -18.39 -1.57 -0.28
C PHE A 38 -17.29 -2.52 -0.70
N VAL A 39 -16.74 -3.21 0.29
CA VAL A 39 -15.65 -4.19 0.10
C VAL A 39 -15.91 -5.45 0.91
N VAL A 40 -15.30 -6.54 0.47
CA VAL A 40 -15.35 -7.85 1.11
C VAL A 40 -13.92 -8.31 1.38
N ALA A 41 -13.62 -8.63 2.64
CA ALA A 41 -12.34 -9.22 3.03
C ALA A 41 -12.51 -10.74 3.11
N ILE A 42 -11.60 -11.47 2.48
CA ILE A 42 -11.57 -12.93 2.43
C ILE A 42 -10.26 -13.38 3.05
N GLY A 43 -10.31 -14.38 3.93
CA GLY A 43 -9.12 -14.93 4.56
C GLY A 43 -9.43 -16.21 5.32
N ASN A 44 -8.48 -16.65 6.17
CA ASN A 44 -8.63 -17.82 7.02
C ASN A 44 -8.20 -17.49 8.45
N PRO A 45 -8.99 -16.66 9.17
CA PRO A 45 -8.64 -16.23 10.52
C PRO A 45 -8.57 -17.42 11.47
N PHE A 46 -7.50 -17.45 12.26
CA PHE A 46 -7.25 -18.49 13.26
C PHE A 46 -7.21 -19.94 12.72
N GLY A 47 -7.09 -20.13 11.39
CA GLY A 47 -7.07 -21.46 10.79
C GLY A 47 -8.42 -22.20 10.86
N LEU A 48 -9.51 -21.48 11.10
CA LEU A 48 -10.86 -22.07 11.25
C LEU A 48 -11.54 -22.38 9.90
N GLY A 49 -10.87 -22.09 8.78
CA GLY A 49 -11.41 -22.20 7.43
C GLY A 49 -11.64 -20.85 6.78
N GLN A 50 -12.00 -20.89 5.51
CA GLN A 50 -12.26 -19.68 4.74
C GLN A 50 -13.38 -18.85 5.37
N THR A 51 -13.08 -17.59 5.63
CA THR A 51 -13.99 -16.62 6.25
C THR A 51 -14.13 -15.40 5.36
N VAL A 52 -15.35 -14.90 5.29
CA VAL A 52 -15.71 -13.72 4.50
C VAL A 52 -16.33 -12.70 5.43
N THR A 53 -15.80 -11.48 5.40
CA THR A 53 -16.36 -10.33 6.12
C THR A 53 -16.60 -9.19 5.15
N SER A 54 -17.49 -8.26 5.49
CA SER A 54 -17.79 -7.11 4.64
C SER A 54 -17.71 -5.81 5.41
N GLY A 55 -17.44 -4.75 4.70
CA GLY A 55 -17.37 -3.38 5.21
C GLY A 55 -17.28 -2.39 4.06
N ILE A 56 -16.71 -1.23 4.35
CA ILE A 56 -16.47 -0.18 3.37
C ILE A 56 -14.99 0.23 3.35
N VAL A 57 -14.59 0.94 2.32
CA VAL A 57 -13.38 1.74 2.31
C VAL A 57 -13.56 2.89 3.28
N SER A 58 -12.86 2.87 4.41
CA SER A 58 -12.96 3.91 5.44
C SER A 58 -12.02 5.08 5.18
N ALA A 59 -10.86 4.81 4.55
CA ALA A 59 -9.89 5.81 4.10
C ALA A 59 -8.97 5.24 3.04
N LEU A 60 -8.28 6.12 2.33
CA LEU A 60 -7.25 5.79 1.34
C LEU A 60 -5.93 6.44 1.72
N SER A 61 -4.83 5.95 1.13
CA SER A 61 -3.48 6.50 1.27
C SER A 61 -3.02 6.63 2.74
N ARG A 62 -3.37 5.65 3.58
CA ARG A 62 -2.90 5.63 4.95
C ARG A 62 -1.41 5.31 5.02
N ALA A 63 -0.65 6.24 5.59
CA ALA A 63 0.81 6.15 5.76
C ALA A 63 1.20 6.68 7.15
N ASN A 64 2.48 6.54 7.50
CA ASN A 64 3.06 6.97 8.79
C ASN A 64 2.43 6.28 10.01
N LEU A 65 2.00 5.03 9.83
CA LEU A 65 1.40 4.21 10.89
C LEU A 65 2.46 3.41 11.66
N GLY A 66 3.65 3.23 11.06
CA GLY A 66 4.74 2.43 11.62
C GLY A 66 4.48 0.93 11.57
N ILE A 67 3.67 0.49 10.61
CA ILE A 67 3.34 -0.93 10.37
C ILE A 67 4.38 -1.54 9.45
N GLU A 68 4.65 -0.86 8.31
CA GLU A 68 5.64 -1.27 7.30
C GLU A 68 6.54 -0.08 6.94
N GLU A 69 7.64 -0.34 6.25
CA GLU A 69 8.51 0.76 5.77
C GLU A 69 7.87 1.55 4.62
N LEU A 70 7.06 0.87 3.81
CA LEU A 70 6.34 1.48 2.68
C LEU A 70 4.84 1.33 2.89
N GLU A 71 4.24 2.41 3.31
CA GLU A 71 2.82 2.46 3.63
C GLU A 71 2.05 3.32 2.62
N ASN A 72 0.98 2.76 2.10
CA ASN A 72 -0.04 3.44 1.30
C ASN A 72 -1.34 2.63 1.38
N PHE A 73 -1.80 2.35 2.60
CA PHE A 73 -2.86 1.36 2.80
C PHE A 73 -4.26 1.87 2.44
N ILE A 74 -5.10 0.94 1.98
CA ILE A 74 -6.54 1.04 2.03
C ILE A 74 -6.96 0.72 3.47
N GLN A 75 -7.69 1.62 4.13
CA GLN A 75 -8.33 1.36 5.41
C GLN A 75 -9.76 0.86 5.19
N THR A 76 -10.17 -0.18 5.93
CA THR A 76 -11.53 -0.71 5.90
C THR A 76 -12.02 -1.07 7.30
N ASP A 77 -13.33 -1.03 7.52
CA ASP A 77 -13.99 -1.53 8.72
C ASP A 77 -14.45 -2.99 8.57
N ALA A 78 -14.28 -3.61 7.39
CA ALA A 78 -14.41 -5.05 7.24
C ALA A 78 -13.54 -5.76 8.29
N ALA A 79 -14.08 -6.74 8.99
CA ALA A 79 -13.38 -7.40 10.07
C ALA A 79 -12.17 -8.19 9.56
N ILE A 80 -10.98 -7.65 9.75
CA ILE A 80 -9.69 -8.31 9.50
C ILE A 80 -9.11 -8.72 10.85
N ASN A 81 -8.67 -9.95 10.99
CA ASN A 81 -8.05 -10.49 12.19
C ASN A 81 -6.83 -11.35 11.81
N SER A 82 -6.06 -11.77 12.79
CA SER A 82 -4.92 -12.67 12.58
C SER A 82 -5.33 -13.90 11.76
N GLY A 83 -4.62 -14.15 10.65
CA GLY A 83 -4.91 -15.19 9.67
C GLY A 83 -5.65 -14.69 8.41
N ASN A 84 -6.16 -13.45 8.39
CA ASN A 84 -6.65 -12.83 7.16
C ASN A 84 -5.53 -12.20 6.33
N SER A 85 -4.36 -11.95 6.93
CA SER A 85 -3.19 -11.40 6.23
C SER A 85 -2.79 -12.28 5.05
N GLY A 86 -2.50 -11.68 3.90
CA GLY A 86 -2.29 -12.36 2.62
C GLY A 86 -3.58 -12.73 1.89
N GLY A 87 -4.75 -12.59 2.52
CA GLY A 87 -6.05 -12.78 1.90
C GLY A 87 -6.49 -11.59 1.05
N ALA A 88 -7.55 -11.77 0.28
CA ALA A 88 -8.05 -10.78 -0.66
C ALA A 88 -8.97 -9.74 0.00
N LEU A 89 -8.81 -8.48 -0.39
CA LEU A 89 -9.84 -7.45 -0.30
C LEU A 89 -10.44 -7.26 -1.70
N VAL A 90 -11.75 -7.45 -1.84
CA VAL A 90 -12.41 -7.44 -3.14
C VAL A 90 -13.61 -6.48 -3.16
N THR A 91 -13.96 -6.00 -4.33
CA THR A 91 -15.19 -5.24 -4.59
C THR A 91 -16.40 -6.18 -4.67
N LEU A 92 -17.62 -5.63 -4.67
CA LEU A 92 -18.85 -6.42 -4.79
C LEU A 92 -19.00 -7.10 -6.18
N ASP A 93 -18.34 -6.61 -7.20
CA ASP A 93 -18.25 -7.23 -8.53
C ASP A 93 -17.10 -8.25 -8.65
N GLY A 94 -16.45 -8.59 -7.52
CA GLY A 94 -15.49 -9.69 -7.42
C GLY A 94 -14.06 -9.35 -7.88
N LYS A 95 -13.69 -8.07 -7.96
CA LYS A 95 -12.33 -7.66 -8.36
C LYS A 95 -11.42 -7.50 -7.14
N LEU A 96 -10.20 -8.00 -7.24
CA LEU A 96 -9.17 -7.82 -6.22
C LEU A 96 -8.70 -6.35 -6.21
N ILE A 97 -8.88 -5.66 -5.08
CA ILE A 97 -8.46 -4.26 -4.92
C ILE A 97 -7.40 -4.07 -3.83
N GLY A 98 -7.11 -5.12 -3.09
CA GLY A 98 -6.04 -5.10 -2.09
C GLY A 98 -5.74 -6.46 -1.50
N ILE A 99 -4.60 -6.54 -0.82
CA ILE A 99 -4.18 -7.70 -0.01
C ILE A 99 -4.26 -7.30 1.45
N ASN A 100 -5.07 -8.03 2.23
CA ASN A 100 -5.19 -7.79 3.67
C ASN A 100 -3.82 -7.96 4.34
N THR A 101 -3.40 -7.02 5.19
CA THR A 101 -2.09 -7.11 5.85
C THR A 101 -2.16 -6.93 7.36
N ALA A 102 -2.72 -5.85 7.86
CA ALA A 102 -2.61 -5.48 9.26
C ALA A 102 -3.92 -4.98 9.86
N ILE A 103 -3.95 -4.90 11.17
CA ILE A 103 -5.00 -4.26 11.97
C ILE A 103 -4.37 -3.34 13.01
N LEU A 104 -5.05 -2.24 13.33
CA LEU A 104 -4.81 -1.50 14.56
C LEU A 104 -5.89 -1.86 15.57
N GLY A 105 -5.48 -2.41 16.68
CA GLY A 105 -6.41 -2.74 17.76
C GLY A 105 -5.70 -3.15 19.05
N PRO A 106 -6.25 -2.81 20.21
CA PRO A 106 -5.71 -3.25 21.48
C PRO A 106 -5.76 -4.78 21.55
N ASN A 107 -4.68 -5.38 22.01
CA ASN A 107 -4.53 -6.84 22.14
C ASN A 107 -4.64 -7.63 20.81
N GLY A 108 -4.40 -6.99 19.64
CA GLY A 108 -4.44 -7.65 18.34
C GLY A 108 -5.83 -8.02 17.82
N GLY A 109 -6.89 -7.48 18.42
CA GLY A 109 -8.26 -7.67 17.96
C GLY A 109 -8.72 -6.52 17.05
N ASN A 110 -9.58 -6.82 16.07
CA ASN A 110 -10.18 -5.82 15.19
C ASN A 110 -11.15 -4.92 15.98
N ILE A 111 -11.02 -3.60 15.79
CA ILE A 111 -11.92 -2.58 16.32
C ILE A 111 -12.58 -1.74 15.22
N GLY A 112 -12.67 -2.29 14.01
CA GLY A 112 -13.15 -1.56 12.83
C GLY A 112 -12.05 -0.79 12.10
N ILE A 113 -10.78 -1.13 12.33
CA ILE A 113 -9.63 -0.54 11.64
C ILE A 113 -8.74 -1.66 11.11
N GLY A 114 -8.95 -1.99 9.86
CA GLY A 114 -8.15 -2.94 9.10
C GLY A 114 -7.46 -2.27 7.93
N PHE A 115 -6.36 -2.83 7.47
CA PHE A 115 -5.53 -2.31 6.38
C PHE A 115 -5.29 -3.36 5.31
N ALA A 116 -5.26 -2.89 4.06
CA ALA A 116 -4.88 -3.70 2.91
C ALA A 116 -3.90 -2.95 2.02
N ILE A 117 -2.94 -3.68 1.46
CA ILE A 117 -1.99 -3.18 0.45
C ILE A 117 -2.76 -3.00 -0.85
N PRO A 118 -2.75 -1.81 -1.49
CA PRO A 118 -3.50 -1.55 -2.71
C PRO A 118 -3.08 -2.43 -3.89
N SER A 119 -4.03 -2.84 -4.72
CA SER A 119 -3.78 -3.68 -5.91
C SER A 119 -2.82 -3.03 -6.91
N ASP A 120 -2.85 -1.71 -7.08
CA ASP A 120 -1.93 -1.01 -7.98
C ASP A 120 -0.49 -1.06 -7.46
N MET A 121 -0.28 -0.92 -6.15
CA MET A 121 1.03 -1.10 -5.52
C MET A 121 1.50 -2.56 -5.68
N MET A 122 0.64 -3.52 -5.32
CA MET A 122 0.93 -4.95 -5.46
C MET A 122 1.33 -5.29 -6.91
N ARG A 123 0.60 -4.79 -7.92
CA ARG A 123 0.87 -5.06 -9.34
C ARG A 123 2.28 -4.63 -9.75
N ASN A 124 2.70 -3.43 -9.34
CA ASN A 124 4.04 -2.91 -9.63
C ASN A 124 5.13 -3.76 -8.99
N LEU A 125 4.93 -4.18 -7.73
CA LEU A 125 5.88 -5.03 -7.01
C LEU A 125 5.97 -6.42 -7.63
N VAL A 126 4.83 -7.06 -7.90
CA VAL A 126 4.76 -8.40 -8.52
C VAL A 126 5.43 -8.40 -9.89
N GLN A 127 5.26 -7.36 -10.71
CA GLN A 127 5.92 -7.27 -12.01
C GLN A 127 7.46 -7.28 -11.85
N GLN A 128 8.00 -6.52 -10.90
CA GLN A 128 9.44 -6.52 -10.63
C GLN A 128 9.93 -7.88 -10.08
N LEU A 129 9.15 -8.51 -9.20
CA LEU A 129 9.49 -9.83 -8.67
C LEU A 129 9.52 -10.90 -9.77
N ILE A 130 8.64 -10.81 -10.78
CA ILE A 130 8.67 -11.71 -11.94
C ILE A 130 9.89 -11.44 -12.81
N GLU A 131 10.21 -10.18 -13.08
CA GLU A 131 11.24 -9.80 -14.02
C GLU A 131 12.65 -9.94 -13.45
N PHE A 132 12.84 -9.55 -12.16
CA PHE A 132 14.16 -9.47 -11.54
C PHE A 132 14.35 -10.44 -10.35
N GLY A 133 13.30 -11.07 -9.85
CA GLY A 133 13.32 -11.86 -8.61
C GLY A 133 13.40 -11.01 -7.33
N GLU A 134 13.52 -9.70 -7.47
CA GLU A 134 13.64 -8.71 -6.38
C GLU A 134 12.97 -7.39 -6.77
N VAL A 135 12.62 -6.58 -5.77
CA VAL A 135 12.12 -5.22 -6.00
C VAL A 135 13.30 -4.25 -6.04
N ARG A 136 13.46 -3.55 -7.16
CA ARG A 136 14.51 -2.56 -7.39
C ARG A 136 13.96 -1.16 -7.14
N ARG A 137 14.45 -0.51 -6.12
CA ARG A 137 14.10 0.86 -5.77
C ARG A 137 15.19 1.81 -6.18
N GLY A 138 14.83 2.82 -6.95
CA GLY A 138 15.71 3.96 -7.20
C GLY A 138 15.72 4.90 -5.99
N VAL A 139 16.85 5.52 -5.73
CA VAL A 139 16.99 6.61 -4.76
C VAL A 139 16.98 7.92 -5.50
N LEU A 140 15.97 8.77 -5.24
CA LEU A 140 15.88 10.10 -5.84
C LEU A 140 17.02 11.02 -5.34
N GLY A 141 17.36 10.88 -4.06
CA GLY A 141 18.43 11.66 -3.44
C GLY A 141 17.97 13.03 -2.96
N VAL A 142 16.76 13.10 -2.41
CA VAL A 142 16.27 14.28 -1.67
C VAL A 142 16.02 13.90 -0.23
N ARG A 143 16.14 14.90 0.66
CA ARG A 143 15.65 14.86 2.03
C ARG A 143 14.65 15.98 2.20
N GLY A 144 13.53 15.70 2.83
CA GLY A 144 12.46 16.66 2.97
C GLY A 144 11.45 16.27 4.03
N ASN A 145 10.41 17.08 4.13
CA ASN A 145 9.29 16.87 5.01
C ASN A 145 7.98 17.08 4.23
N ASP A 146 6.90 16.54 4.75
CA ASP A 146 5.58 16.87 4.25
C ASP A 146 5.34 18.37 4.39
N LEU A 147 4.93 19.01 3.29
CA LEU A 147 4.50 20.40 3.31
C LEU A 147 3.09 20.44 3.90
N ASN A 148 2.92 21.27 4.91
CA ASN A 148 1.63 21.61 5.48
C ASN A 148 1.40 23.12 5.40
N SER A 149 0.18 23.59 5.72
CA SER A 149 -0.18 25.01 5.66
C SER A 149 0.74 25.90 6.48
N ASP A 150 1.18 25.44 7.66
CA ASP A 150 2.02 26.26 8.56
C ASP A 150 3.42 26.48 7.96
N ILE A 151 3.98 25.43 7.33
CA ILE A 151 5.27 25.50 6.62
C ILE A 151 5.14 26.33 5.34
N ALA A 152 4.05 26.15 4.60
CA ALA A 152 3.78 26.89 3.38
C ALA A 152 3.68 28.41 3.67
N ASP A 153 2.93 28.79 4.69
CA ASP A 153 2.78 30.18 5.12
C ASP A 153 4.11 30.78 5.61
N ALA A 154 4.89 30.00 6.38
CA ALA A 154 6.17 30.46 6.91
C ALA A 154 7.24 30.70 5.83
N LEU A 155 7.15 29.97 4.71
CA LEU A 155 8.09 30.02 3.60
C LEU A 155 7.54 30.81 2.38
N ASP A 156 6.35 31.40 2.49
CA ASP A 156 5.64 32.12 1.41
C ASP A 156 5.47 31.24 0.14
N ILE A 157 5.12 29.97 0.34
CA ILE A 157 4.89 29.00 -0.72
C ILE A 157 3.40 28.98 -1.08
N SER A 158 3.09 29.07 -2.37
CA SER A 158 1.71 29.18 -2.88
C SER A 158 0.90 27.88 -2.84
N VAL A 159 1.54 26.73 -2.63
CA VAL A 159 0.92 25.41 -2.48
C VAL A 159 0.90 25.01 -1.02
N SER A 160 -0.17 24.33 -0.59
CA SER A 160 -0.38 23.94 0.82
C SER A 160 -0.09 22.47 1.11
N GLU A 161 0.14 21.66 0.06
CA GLU A 161 0.39 20.22 0.18
C GLU A 161 1.47 19.79 -0.80
N GLY A 162 2.28 18.80 -0.41
CA GLY A 162 3.38 18.27 -1.21
C GLY A 162 4.55 17.83 -0.35
N ALA A 163 5.67 17.49 -0.98
CA ALA A 163 6.92 17.18 -0.31
C ALA A 163 7.89 18.35 -0.47
N PHE A 164 8.19 19.05 0.61
CA PHE A 164 9.17 20.14 0.65
C PHE A 164 10.59 19.55 0.65
N VAL A 165 11.41 19.94 -0.32
CA VAL A 165 12.80 19.49 -0.47
C VAL A 165 13.70 20.37 0.42
N ALA A 166 14.15 19.83 1.55
CA ALA A 166 15.06 20.52 2.44
C ALA A 166 16.53 20.42 1.97
N GLU A 167 16.90 19.26 1.41
CA GLU A 167 18.28 18.99 0.96
C GLU A 167 18.26 18.08 -0.28
N VAL A 168 19.16 18.34 -1.21
CA VAL A 168 19.44 17.48 -2.37
C VAL A 168 20.82 16.85 -2.19
N VAL A 169 20.90 15.54 -2.31
CA VAL A 169 22.17 14.81 -2.19
C VAL A 169 23.00 15.04 -3.46
N PRO A 170 24.24 15.51 -3.35
CA PRO A 170 25.11 15.73 -4.50
C PRO A 170 25.28 14.45 -5.35
N ASP A 171 25.37 14.63 -6.67
CA ASP A 171 25.51 13.57 -7.67
C ASP A 171 24.33 12.58 -7.75
N SER A 172 23.24 12.83 -7.02
CA SER A 172 22.01 12.03 -7.04
C SER A 172 21.21 12.20 -8.36
N ALA A 173 20.13 11.43 -8.48
CA ALA A 173 19.18 11.60 -9.59
C ALA A 173 18.48 12.96 -9.53
N ALA A 174 18.13 13.43 -8.33
CA ALA A 174 17.51 14.74 -8.11
C ALA A 174 18.44 15.88 -8.51
N ASP A 175 19.71 15.83 -8.09
CA ASP A 175 20.73 16.83 -8.43
C ASP A 175 20.94 16.90 -9.95
N LYS A 176 21.09 15.75 -10.62
CA LYS A 176 21.20 15.66 -12.07
C LYS A 176 19.97 16.13 -12.82
N ALA A 177 18.80 16.00 -12.23
CA ALA A 177 17.52 16.48 -12.76
C ALA A 177 17.31 17.99 -12.53
N GLY A 178 18.17 18.64 -11.72
CA GLY A 178 18.10 20.06 -11.39
C GLY A 178 17.13 20.42 -10.28
N ILE A 179 16.69 19.44 -9.47
CA ILE A 179 15.92 19.69 -8.24
C ILE A 179 16.81 20.42 -7.25
N GLN A 180 16.28 21.42 -6.56
CA GLN A 180 17.00 22.26 -5.61
C GLN A 180 16.35 22.24 -4.22
N SER A 181 17.15 22.56 -3.19
CA SER A 181 16.60 22.86 -1.86
C SER A 181 15.65 24.04 -1.94
N GLY A 182 14.46 23.92 -1.34
CA GLY A 182 13.37 24.88 -1.43
C GLY A 182 12.29 24.51 -2.44
N ASP A 183 12.53 23.55 -3.32
CA ASP A 183 11.49 23.05 -4.25
C ASP A 183 10.39 22.32 -3.47
N VAL A 184 9.18 22.32 -4.03
CA VAL A 184 8.07 21.50 -3.55
C VAL A 184 7.66 20.51 -4.64
N ILE A 185 7.72 19.24 -4.32
CA ILE A 185 7.21 18.17 -5.18
C ILE A 185 5.72 18.04 -4.92
N VAL A 186 4.92 18.30 -5.94
CA VAL A 186 3.45 18.17 -5.93
C VAL A 186 3.04 16.99 -6.82
N ALA A 187 1.87 16.38 -6.53
CA ALA A 187 1.33 15.26 -7.30
C ALA A 187 0.73 15.74 -8.65
#